data_20c866fbf68fd93ae489e572810f0af7
#
_entry.id   20c866fbf68fd93ae489e572810f0af7
#
_cell.length_a   1.000
_cell.length_b   1.000
_cell.length_c   1.000
_cell.angle_alpha   90.00
_cell.angle_beta   90.00
_cell.angle_gamma   90.00
#
_symmetry.space_group_name_H-M   'P 1'
#
loop_
_entity.id
_entity.type
_entity.pdbx_description
1 polymer ?
#
loop_
_entity_poly.entity_id
_entity_poly.type
_entity_poly.pdbx_seq_one_letter_code
_entity_poly.pdbx_strand_id
1 'polypeptide(L)'
;MKQLCLLFLSLLSLAVSARQVDELLAQFDKSPSAGVANRYFALLQQQGITDEPVTVAANAPVDTLRQQVWYWAAEYFYAQQQYDKVMDYGRRALPLCHAGNNRGIEADCLNLLAVNCIRQGDNDQAAEYALQCYKLDEASGDIDRISSSLNTLSAIYLGANQPREAEKYVLRGLELARKSGNEPRLAVLNGMASEIYHAQGNDQVALDYAQKAYDIEKRLGREDKAMVRLAEKASALIGLHRYADAEQVLRQVVPFFEQVGDKQSLGISCNKLGMTLLSQHREAEAVPYYRKAADIFSQLGDPYNEMHARRGLYESLWESDPDAAKQELNRFNDLKDSIYNNTSAESLARYNAEFGNDWLQLENHAERQARQRAIAIGIAVALALIAMAAVIWWVMRRRNRQQAAINQSLSASIEELRAKYDKLQVHYSNALASGKQTDEPVELSDQDKQFLEQAVTVTNHLVHIGQASVENIASEMNITVAQLRQRLDHLLGQKPVAFIQNIRMRRARHLLDHHRELSINDVAALCGYNDTPNFSRAFKNAFGITPSQYQQRNCK
;
A
#
# COMPACT_ATOMS: atom_id res chain seq x y z
N MET A 1 37.10 -56.39 -43.74
CA MET A 1 35.90 -56.56 -42.91
C MET A 1 35.86 -55.67 -41.69
N LYS A 2 36.88 -55.59 -40.81
CA LYS A 2 36.85 -54.69 -39.62
C LYS A 2 36.67 -53.22 -39.94
N GLN A 3 37.32 -52.70 -40.99
CA GLN A 3 37.19 -51.29 -41.40
C GLN A 3 35.80 -50.98 -42.02
N LEU A 4 35.20 -51.93 -42.76
CA LEU A 4 33.84 -51.78 -43.26
C LEU A 4 32.80 -51.80 -42.17
N CYS A 5 32.98 -52.66 -41.14
CA CYS A 5 32.08 -52.70 -39.96
C CYS A 5 32.19 -51.39 -39.13
N LEU A 6 33.39 -50.85 -38.98
CA LEU A 6 33.60 -49.56 -38.27
C LEU A 6 32.97 -48.38 -39.06
N LEU A 7 33.09 -48.39 -40.38
CA LEU A 7 32.45 -47.40 -41.23
C LEU A 7 30.92 -47.51 -41.21
N PHE A 8 30.40 -48.74 -41.18
CA PHE A 8 28.96 -49.00 -41.09
C PHE A 8 28.39 -48.60 -39.70
N LEU A 9 29.14 -48.90 -38.62
CA LEU A 9 28.77 -48.47 -37.29
C LEU A 9 28.85 -46.97 -37.09
N SER A 10 29.81 -46.31 -37.73
CA SER A 10 29.90 -44.84 -37.69
C SER A 10 28.79 -44.16 -38.53
N LEU A 11 28.41 -44.74 -39.69
CA LEU A 11 27.29 -44.25 -40.48
C LEU A 11 25.93 -44.51 -39.79
N LEU A 12 25.79 -45.65 -39.11
CA LEU A 12 24.59 -45.95 -38.30
C LEU A 12 24.46 -44.99 -37.11
N SER A 13 25.56 -44.71 -36.44
CA SER A 13 25.56 -43.78 -35.31
C SER A 13 25.23 -42.34 -35.75
N LEU A 14 25.75 -41.90 -36.91
CA LEU A 14 25.42 -40.63 -37.55
C LEU A 14 23.94 -40.54 -37.96
N ALA A 15 23.37 -41.64 -38.53
CA ALA A 15 21.97 -41.70 -38.92
C ALA A 15 21.01 -41.68 -37.71
N VAL A 16 21.38 -42.38 -36.62
CA VAL A 16 20.60 -42.36 -35.35
C VAL A 16 20.66 -40.98 -34.71
N SER A 17 21.80 -40.35 -34.75
CA SER A 17 21.95 -39.00 -34.17
C SER A 17 21.25 -37.91 -34.97
N ALA A 18 21.26 -38.01 -36.31
CA ALA A 18 20.50 -37.10 -37.18
C ALA A 18 18.98 -37.19 -36.89
N ARG A 19 18.47 -38.41 -36.74
CA ARG A 19 17.05 -38.62 -36.38
C ARG A 19 16.69 -38.07 -35.00
N GLN A 20 17.56 -38.16 -34.01
CA GLN A 20 17.34 -37.55 -32.69
C GLN A 20 17.35 -36.01 -32.74
N VAL A 21 18.20 -35.42 -33.59
CA VAL A 21 18.22 -33.97 -33.83
C VAL A 21 16.89 -33.51 -34.45
N ASP A 22 16.40 -34.21 -35.47
CA ASP A 22 15.12 -33.90 -36.11
C ASP A 22 13.92 -34.05 -35.16
N GLU A 23 13.92 -35.10 -34.33
CA GLU A 23 12.88 -35.30 -33.32
C GLU A 23 12.88 -34.21 -32.24
N LEU A 24 14.05 -33.74 -31.77
CA LEU A 24 14.18 -32.64 -30.83
C LEU A 24 13.79 -31.28 -31.47
N LEU A 25 14.13 -31.06 -32.73
CA LEU A 25 13.70 -29.89 -33.49
C LEU A 25 12.18 -29.83 -33.67
N ALA A 26 11.57 -30.97 -34.02
CA ALA A 26 10.12 -31.09 -34.13
C ALA A 26 9.42 -30.92 -32.75
N GLN A 27 10.05 -31.36 -31.68
CA GLN A 27 9.57 -31.12 -30.33
C GLN A 27 9.71 -29.64 -29.93
N PHE A 28 10.80 -28.99 -30.34
CA PHE A 28 11.07 -27.57 -30.10
C PHE A 28 10.05 -26.68 -30.81
N ASP A 29 9.68 -27.02 -32.05
CA ASP A 29 8.65 -26.32 -32.84
C ASP A 29 7.27 -26.39 -32.17
N LYS A 30 6.93 -27.54 -31.56
CA LYS A 30 5.64 -27.73 -30.88
C LYS A 30 5.55 -27.11 -29.49
N SER A 31 6.65 -27.11 -28.75
CA SER A 31 6.71 -26.67 -27.38
C SER A 31 8.11 -26.17 -27.02
N PRO A 32 8.49 -24.95 -27.44
CA PRO A 32 9.80 -24.38 -27.15
C PRO A 32 9.95 -24.20 -25.65
N SER A 33 11.01 -24.75 -25.08
CA SER A 33 11.34 -24.61 -23.67
C SER A 33 12.83 -24.78 -23.43
N ALA A 34 13.33 -24.19 -22.34
CA ALA A 34 14.72 -24.33 -21.94
C ALA A 34 15.15 -25.80 -21.83
N GLY A 35 14.28 -26.67 -21.35
CA GLY A 35 14.58 -28.11 -21.21
C GLY A 35 14.75 -28.83 -22.56
N VAL A 36 13.97 -28.45 -23.57
CA VAL A 36 14.12 -28.99 -24.96
C VAL A 36 15.37 -28.41 -25.60
N ALA A 37 15.59 -27.08 -25.46
CA ALA A 37 16.76 -26.39 -25.97
C ALA A 37 18.08 -26.96 -25.39
N ASN A 38 18.15 -27.15 -24.08
CA ASN A 38 19.33 -27.72 -23.43
C ASN A 38 19.65 -29.13 -23.93
N ARG A 39 18.65 -29.99 -24.12
CA ARG A 39 18.84 -31.33 -24.69
C ARG A 39 19.32 -31.27 -26.13
N TYR A 40 18.74 -30.41 -26.92
CA TYR A 40 19.11 -30.20 -28.32
C TYR A 40 20.56 -29.72 -28.47
N PHE A 41 20.93 -28.64 -27.77
CA PHE A 41 22.27 -28.11 -27.85
C PHE A 41 23.33 -29.00 -27.20
N ALA A 42 22.99 -29.73 -26.12
CA ALA A 42 23.87 -30.74 -25.54
C ALA A 42 24.15 -31.92 -26.52
N LEU A 43 23.13 -32.32 -27.26
CA LEU A 43 23.30 -33.38 -28.29
C LEU A 43 24.21 -32.90 -29.43
N LEU A 44 24.04 -31.66 -29.90
CA LEU A 44 24.91 -31.07 -30.92
C LEU A 44 26.37 -31.00 -30.43
N GLN A 45 26.61 -30.60 -29.19
CA GLN A 45 27.94 -30.57 -28.59
C GLN A 45 28.60 -31.96 -28.50
N GLN A 46 27.84 -32.98 -28.10
CA GLN A 46 28.32 -34.36 -28.05
C GLN A 46 28.75 -34.88 -29.43
N GLN A 47 28.15 -34.36 -30.48
CA GLN A 47 28.48 -34.74 -31.86
C GLN A 47 29.63 -33.93 -32.45
N GLY A 48 30.25 -33.03 -31.67
CA GLY A 48 31.29 -32.14 -32.18
C GLY A 48 30.79 -31.04 -33.14
N ILE A 49 29.47 -30.83 -33.19
CA ILE A 49 28.81 -29.83 -34.01
C ILE A 49 28.76 -28.53 -33.19
N THR A 50 29.92 -27.94 -32.96
CA THR A 50 30.07 -26.74 -32.12
C THR A 50 29.69 -25.44 -32.83
N ASP A 51 29.63 -25.43 -34.17
CA ASP A 51 29.38 -24.24 -34.97
C ASP A 51 28.04 -24.27 -35.74
N GLU A 52 27.15 -25.26 -35.50
CA GLU A 52 25.98 -25.50 -36.29
C GLU A 52 24.58 -25.35 -35.70
N PRO A 53 24.34 -24.65 -34.62
CA PRO A 53 23.00 -24.04 -34.46
C PRO A 53 22.65 -23.18 -35.70
N VAL A 54 23.71 -22.62 -36.33
CA VAL A 54 23.65 -21.83 -37.56
C VAL A 54 23.09 -22.61 -38.75
N THR A 55 23.57 -23.83 -39.00
CA THR A 55 23.15 -24.62 -40.17
C THR A 55 21.75 -25.19 -39.99
N VAL A 56 21.43 -25.64 -38.77
CA VAL A 56 20.09 -26.17 -38.44
C VAL A 56 19.05 -25.07 -38.44
N ALA A 57 19.35 -23.90 -37.85
CA ALA A 57 18.45 -22.76 -37.89
C ALA A 57 18.31 -22.18 -39.32
N ALA A 58 19.40 -22.16 -40.13
CA ALA A 58 19.34 -21.73 -41.51
C ALA A 58 18.46 -22.67 -42.36
N ASN A 59 18.42 -23.95 -42.04
CA ASN A 59 17.60 -24.97 -42.70
C ASN A 59 16.20 -25.15 -42.11
N ALA A 60 15.87 -24.47 -41.02
CA ALA A 60 14.54 -24.53 -40.42
C ALA A 60 13.48 -23.99 -41.41
N PRO A 61 12.38 -24.73 -41.63
CA PRO A 61 11.43 -24.40 -42.70
C PRO A 61 10.56 -23.16 -42.44
N VAL A 62 10.58 -22.61 -41.23
CA VAL A 62 9.71 -21.52 -40.79
C VAL A 62 10.49 -20.47 -40.01
N ASP A 63 10.29 -19.19 -40.29
CA ASP A 63 10.97 -18.07 -39.59
C ASP A 63 10.70 -18.02 -38.07
N THR A 64 9.52 -18.44 -37.63
CA THR A 64 9.17 -18.55 -36.22
C THR A 64 10.04 -19.59 -35.51
N LEU A 65 10.35 -20.71 -36.12
CA LEU A 65 11.26 -21.71 -35.56
C LEU A 65 12.70 -21.20 -35.52
N ARG A 66 13.16 -20.47 -36.54
CA ARG A 66 14.50 -19.85 -36.53
C ARG A 66 14.67 -18.85 -35.39
N GLN A 67 13.68 -17.98 -35.16
CA GLN A 67 13.68 -17.05 -34.03
C GLN A 67 13.91 -17.76 -32.71
N GLN A 68 13.15 -18.85 -32.49
CA GLN A 68 13.20 -19.62 -31.24
C GLN A 68 14.52 -20.37 -31.09
N VAL A 69 15.03 -20.99 -32.15
CA VAL A 69 16.32 -21.69 -32.12
C VAL A 69 17.45 -20.73 -31.79
N TRP A 70 17.50 -19.55 -32.42
CA TRP A 70 18.53 -18.54 -32.14
C TRP A 70 18.45 -17.99 -30.72
N TYR A 71 17.25 -17.69 -30.24
CA TYR A 71 17.05 -17.21 -28.89
C TYR A 71 17.47 -18.28 -27.85
N TRP A 72 17.00 -19.50 -27.98
CA TRP A 72 17.35 -20.57 -27.06
C TRP A 72 18.81 -21.01 -27.16
N ALA A 73 19.45 -20.85 -28.30
CA ALA A 73 20.89 -21.01 -28.42
C ALA A 73 21.64 -19.95 -27.58
N ALA A 74 21.22 -18.70 -27.67
CA ALA A 74 21.78 -17.64 -26.85
C ALA A 74 21.60 -17.92 -25.35
N GLU A 75 20.42 -18.35 -24.91
CA GLU A 75 20.12 -18.75 -23.51
C GLU A 75 21.00 -19.94 -23.06
N TYR A 76 21.13 -20.97 -23.91
CA TYR A 76 21.98 -22.11 -23.62
C TYR A 76 23.43 -21.69 -23.41
N PHE A 77 23.99 -20.87 -24.32
CA PHE A 77 25.38 -20.41 -24.20
C PHE A 77 25.58 -19.41 -23.06
N TYR A 78 24.54 -18.66 -22.68
CA TYR A 78 24.57 -17.86 -21.48
C TYR A 78 24.72 -18.72 -20.23
N ALA A 79 23.95 -19.82 -20.13
CA ALA A 79 24.08 -20.79 -19.04
C ALA A 79 25.45 -21.48 -19.02
N GLN A 80 26.12 -21.61 -20.17
CA GLN A 80 27.49 -22.11 -20.30
C GLN A 80 28.56 -21.02 -20.11
N GLN A 81 28.17 -19.78 -19.82
CA GLN A 81 29.05 -18.62 -19.62
C GLN A 81 29.93 -18.30 -20.86
N GLN A 82 29.42 -18.60 -22.08
CA GLN A 82 30.05 -18.30 -23.36
C GLN A 82 29.48 -17.01 -23.96
N TYR A 83 29.83 -15.88 -23.39
CA TYR A 83 29.19 -14.58 -23.63
C TYR A 83 29.30 -14.08 -25.07
N ASP A 84 30.38 -14.38 -25.79
CA ASP A 84 30.53 -14.03 -27.20
C ASP A 84 29.49 -14.72 -28.10
N LYS A 85 29.19 -15.99 -27.81
CA LYS A 85 28.16 -16.74 -28.53
C LYS A 85 26.76 -16.21 -28.23
N VAL A 86 26.52 -15.76 -27.02
CA VAL A 86 25.25 -15.12 -26.65
C VAL A 86 24.98 -13.90 -27.53
N MET A 87 26.00 -13.05 -27.73
CA MET A 87 25.89 -11.88 -28.59
C MET A 87 25.62 -12.26 -30.06
N ASP A 88 26.34 -13.26 -30.58
CA ASP A 88 26.15 -13.71 -31.96
C ASP A 88 24.73 -14.24 -32.20
N TYR A 89 24.28 -15.16 -31.36
CA TYR A 89 22.96 -15.80 -31.53
C TYR A 89 21.80 -14.84 -31.20
N GLY A 90 21.91 -14.00 -30.17
CA GLY A 90 20.90 -13.00 -29.83
C GLY A 90 20.72 -11.96 -30.94
N ARG A 91 21.83 -11.48 -31.52
CA ARG A 91 21.78 -10.54 -32.67
C ARG A 91 21.16 -11.16 -33.91
N ARG A 92 21.26 -12.47 -34.13
CA ARG A 92 20.59 -13.17 -35.23
C ARG A 92 19.10 -13.40 -34.95
N ALA A 93 18.70 -13.63 -33.69
CA ALA A 93 17.31 -13.80 -33.32
C ALA A 93 16.51 -12.50 -33.44
N LEU A 94 17.08 -11.38 -33.02
CA LEU A 94 16.39 -10.10 -32.83
C LEU A 94 15.66 -9.60 -34.12
N PRO A 95 16.29 -9.48 -35.28
CA PRO A 95 15.62 -9.01 -36.51
C PRO A 95 14.49 -9.96 -36.98
N LEU A 96 14.62 -11.26 -36.73
CA LEU A 96 13.58 -12.23 -37.04
C LEU A 96 12.36 -12.09 -36.10
N CYS A 97 12.59 -11.83 -34.82
CA CYS A 97 11.52 -11.59 -33.84
C CYS A 97 10.76 -10.31 -34.21
N HIS A 98 11.48 -9.26 -34.59
CA HIS A 98 10.88 -7.99 -35.02
C HIS A 98 10.04 -8.16 -36.28
N ALA A 99 10.57 -8.79 -37.32
CA ALA A 99 9.86 -9.05 -38.56
C ALA A 99 8.63 -9.97 -38.40
N GLY A 100 8.74 -10.95 -37.50
CA GLY A 100 7.66 -11.88 -37.16
C GLY A 100 6.61 -11.33 -36.21
N ASN A 101 6.75 -10.09 -35.74
CA ASN A 101 5.92 -9.44 -34.71
C ASN A 101 5.78 -10.27 -33.41
N ASN A 102 6.81 -11.04 -33.07
CA ASN A 102 6.86 -11.83 -31.84
C ASN A 102 7.44 -11.02 -30.68
N ARG A 103 6.65 -10.09 -30.17
CA ARG A 103 7.07 -9.12 -29.15
C ARG A 103 7.58 -9.76 -27.85
N GLY A 104 7.07 -10.93 -27.49
CA GLY A 104 7.51 -11.64 -26.31
C GLY A 104 8.96 -12.12 -26.43
N ILE A 105 9.29 -12.89 -27.47
CA ILE A 105 10.66 -13.37 -27.71
C ILE A 105 11.61 -12.21 -28.04
N GLU A 106 11.12 -11.17 -28.74
CA GLU A 106 11.90 -9.95 -28.99
C GLU A 106 12.38 -9.32 -27.67
N ALA A 107 11.48 -9.13 -26.71
CA ALA A 107 11.82 -8.57 -25.41
C ALA A 107 12.72 -9.51 -24.59
N ASP A 108 12.49 -10.82 -24.62
CA ASP A 108 13.36 -11.80 -23.94
C ASP A 108 14.78 -11.77 -24.52
N CYS A 109 14.90 -11.70 -25.85
CA CYS A 109 16.18 -11.59 -26.55
C CYS A 109 16.91 -10.29 -26.19
N LEU A 110 16.19 -9.16 -26.17
CA LEU A 110 16.75 -7.86 -25.77
C LEU A 110 17.24 -7.89 -24.32
N ASN A 111 16.47 -8.49 -23.42
CA ASN A 111 16.87 -8.63 -22.01
C ASN A 111 18.13 -9.49 -21.86
N LEU A 112 18.21 -10.61 -22.57
CA LEU A 112 19.37 -11.48 -22.56
C LEU A 112 20.62 -10.76 -23.08
N LEU A 113 20.48 -10.03 -24.19
CA LEU A 113 21.58 -9.22 -24.76
C LEU A 113 22.02 -8.12 -23.78
N ALA A 114 21.07 -7.45 -23.13
CA ALA A 114 21.38 -6.44 -22.12
C ALA A 114 22.17 -7.02 -20.94
N VAL A 115 21.71 -8.14 -20.38
CA VAL A 115 22.42 -8.83 -19.28
C VAL A 115 23.80 -9.30 -19.72
N ASN A 116 23.95 -9.78 -20.96
CA ASN A 116 25.24 -10.18 -21.50
C ASN A 116 26.20 -8.99 -21.66
N CYS A 117 25.73 -7.84 -22.15
CA CYS A 117 26.52 -6.62 -22.23
C CYS A 117 26.99 -6.14 -20.86
N ILE A 118 26.15 -6.25 -19.81
CA ILE A 118 26.57 -5.95 -18.41
C ILE A 118 27.77 -6.82 -18.03
N ARG A 119 27.75 -8.14 -18.35
CA ARG A 119 28.84 -9.05 -18.06
C ARG A 119 30.15 -8.68 -18.78
N GLN A 120 30.02 -8.20 -20.01
CA GLN A 120 31.16 -7.75 -20.82
C GLN A 120 31.61 -6.31 -20.53
N GLY A 121 30.91 -5.59 -19.63
CA GLY A 121 31.23 -4.21 -19.26
C GLY A 121 30.78 -3.17 -20.29
N ASP A 122 30.00 -3.57 -21.30
CA ASP A 122 29.43 -2.66 -22.30
C ASP A 122 28.11 -2.08 -21.80
N ASN A 123 28.19 -1.09 -20.93
CA ASN A 123 27.02 -0.46 -20.32
C ASN A 123 26.17 0.31 -21.32
N ASP A 124 26.73 0.79 -22.42
CA ASP A 124 26.02 1.55 -23.44
C ASP A 124 25.06 0.65 -24.22
N GLN A 125 25.56 -0.47 -24.74
CA GLN A 125 24.70 -1.44 -25.43
C GLN A 125 23.72 -2.10 -24.44
N ALA A 126 24.14 -2.37 -23.21
CA ALA A 126 23.26 -2.89 -22.17
C ALA A 126 22.06 -1.97 -21.95
N ALA A 127 22.27 -0.66 -21.81
CA ALA A 127 21.21 0.31 -21.62
C ALA A 127 20.27 0.37 -22.83
N GLU A 128 20.83 0.39 -24.06
CA GLU A 128 20.02 0.41 -25.27
C GLU A 128 19.08 -0.79 -25.37
N TYR A 129 19.62 -2.01 -25.19
CA TYR A 129 18.81 -3.23 -25.23
C TYR A 129 17.77 -3.29 -24.09
N ALA A 130 18.17 -2.94 -22.87
CA ALA A 130 17.26 -2.95 -21.71
C ALA A 130 16.09 -1.97 -21.87
N LEU A 131 16.33 -0.82 -22.46
CA LEU A 131 15.30 0.18 -22.73
C LEU A 131 14.30 -0.28 -23.79
N GLN A 132 14.81 -0.88 -24.87
CA GLN A 132 13.93 -1.46 -25.89
C GLN A 132 13.08 -2.59 -25.29
N CYS A 133 13.69 -3.45 -24.45
CA CYS A 133 12.98 -4.48 -23.71
C CYS A 133 11.88 -3.90 -22.81
N TYR A 134 12.22 -2.92 -21.98
CA TYR A 134 11.26 -2.28 -21.09
C TYR A 134 10.05 -1.69 -21.84
N LYS A 135 10.28 -0.98 -22.97
CA LYS A 135 9.19 -0.44 -23.80
C LYS A 135 8.24 -1.52 -24.31
N LEU A 136 8.78 -2.68 -24.74
CA LEU A 136 7.96 -3.81 -25.18
C LEU A 136 7.16 -4.43 -24.03
N ASP A 137 7.80 -4.61 -22.88
CA ASP A 137 7.16 -5.17 -21.69
C ASP A 137 6.09 -4.22 -21.14
N GLU A 138 6.35 -2.92 -21.09
CA GLU A 138 5.37 -1.90 -20.69
C GLU A 138 4.16 -1.89 -21.61
N ALA A 139 4.38 -1.95 -22.92
CA ALA A 139 3.31 -2.02 -23.90
C ALA A 139 2.47 -3.31 -23.80
N SER A 140 3.07 -4.41 -23.31
CA SER A 140 2.36 -5.67 -23.04
C SER A 140 1.44 -5.61 -21.84
N GLY A 141 1.73 -4.75 -20.86
CA GLY A 141 1.06 -4.67 -19.56
C GLY A 141 1.34 -5.84 -18.62
N ASP A 142 2.25 -6.75 -18.99
CA ASP A 142 2.65 -7.90 -18.16
C ASP A 142 3.54 -7.44 -16.99
N ILE A 143 2.97 -7.47 -15.79
CA ILE A 143 3.62 -6.97 -14.56
C ILE A 143 4.92 -7.73 -14.25
N ASP A 144 4.98 -9.03 -14.50
CA ASP A 144 6.16 -9.85 -14.22
C ASP A 144 7.29 -9.53 -15.21
N ARG A 145 6.97 -9.30 -16.48
CA ARG A 145 7.93 -8.87 -17.51
C ARG A 145 8.46 -7.48 -17.20
N ILE A 146 7.58 -6.52 -16.91
CA ILE A 146 7.96 -5.15 -16.53
C ILE A 146 8.90 -5.18 -15.31
N SER A 147 8.58 -5.98 -14.28
CA SER A 147 9.44 -6.10 -13.09
C SER A 147 10.81 -6.72 -13.40
N SER A 148 10.89 -7.59 -14.41
CA SER A 148 12.14 -8.15 -14.92
C SER A 148 13.02 -7.10 -15.60
N SER A 149 12.44 -6.33 -16.52
CA SER A 149 13.15 -5.25 -17.22
C SER A 149 13.65 -4.18 -16.27
N LEU A 150 12.85 -3.83 -15.25
CA LEU A 150 13.26 -2.89 -14.19
C LEU A 150 14.44 -3.43 -13.36
N ASN A 151 14.52 -4.73 -13.11
CA ASN A 151 15.69 -5.34 -12.47
C ASN A 151 16.94 -5.20 -13.33
N THR A 152 16.84 -5.44 -14.64
CA THR A 152 17.96 -5.29 -15.58
C THR A 152 18.43 -3.85 -15.66
N LEU A 153 17.51 -2.87 -15.74
CA LEU A 153 17.85 -1.45 -15.66
C LEU A 153 18.55 -1.09 -14.34
N SER A 154 18.05 -1.63 -13.21
CA SER A 154 18.71 -1.42 -11.91
C SER A 154 20.16 -1.92 -11.91
N ALA A 155 20.42 -3.08 -12.50
CA ALA A 155 21.79 -3.64 -12.61
C ALA A 155 22.70 -2.75 -13.47
N ILE A 156 22.20 -2.20 -14.58
CA ILE A 156 22.96 -1.30 -15.46
C ILE A 156 23.36 -0.02 -14.73
N TYR A 157 22.42 0.63 -14.04
CA TYR A 157 22.72 1.85 -13.29
C TYR A 157 23.64 1.59 -12.10
N LEU A 158 23.53 0.43 -11.46
CA LEU A 158 24.46 0.02 -10.41
C LEU A 158 25.88 -0.19 -10.99
N GLY A 159 26.01 -0.91 -12.12
CA GLY A 159 27.27 -1.13 -12.82
C GLY A 159 27.92 0.17 -13.31
N ALA A 160 27.12 1.16 -13.68
CA ALA A 160 27.57 2.50 -14.05
C ALA A 160 27.89 3.40 -12.85
N ASN A 161 27.95 2.85 -11.62
CA ASN A 161 28.20 3.59 -10.38
C ASN A 161 27.15 4.69 -10.09
N GLN A 162 25.90 4.45 -10.45
CA GLN A 162 24.76 5.35 -10.22
C GLN A 162 23.70 4.67 -9.31
N PRO A 163 24.04 4.34 -8.04
CA PRO A 163 23.16 3.54 -7.18
C PRO A 163 21.86 4.25 -6.80
N ARG A 164 21.82 5.59 -6.82
CA ARG A 164 20.56 6.34 -6.56
C ARG A 164 19.55 6.20 -7.69
N GLU A 165 20.01 6.14 -8.94
CA GLU A 165 19.14 5.87 -10.08
C GLU A 165 18.68 4.41 -10.07
N ALA A 166 19.61 3.48 -9.81
CA ALA A 166 19.31 2.05 -9.67
C ALA A 166 18.20 1.79 -8.62
N GLU A 167 18.22 2.52 -7.50
CA GLU A 167 17.23 2.42 -6.43
C GLU A 167 15.80 2.68 -6.92
N LYS A 168 15.61 3.70 -7.77
CA LYS A 168 14.27 4.02 -8.30
C LYS A 168 13.67 2.84 -9.06
N TYR A 169 14.47 2.22 -9.93
CA TYR A 169 14.02 1.09 -10.75
C TYR A 169 13.75 -0.16 -9.89
N VAL A 170 14.64 -0.50 -8.95
CA VAL A 170 14.45 -1.69 -8.11
C VAL A 170 13.24 -1.56 -7.19
N LEU A 171 12.99 -0.38 -6.61
CA LEU A 171 11.82 -0.17 -5.75
C LEU A 171 10.51 -0.31 -6.54
N ARG A 172 10.47 0.21 -7.77
CA ARG A 172 9.32 0.02 -8.65
C ARG A 172 9.13 -1.45 -9.03
N GLY A 173 10.21 -2.15 -9.35
CA GLY A 173 10.17 -3.60 -9.62
C GLY A 173 9.63 -4.39 -8.43
N LEU A 174 10.08 -4.06 -7.20
CA LEU A 174 9.60 -4.67 -5.96
C LEU A 174 8.10 -4.44 -5.73
N GLU A 175 7.60 -3.23 -6.01
CA GLU A 175 6.17 -2.92 -5.92
C GLU A 175 5.35 -3.82 -6.86
N LEU A 176 5.78 -3.91 -8.12
CA LEU A 176 5.10 -4.72 -9.14
C LEU A 176 5.15 -6.21 -8.79
N ALA A 177 6.31 -6.74 -8.40
CA ALA A 177 6.46 -8.14 -8.02
C ALA A 177 5.65 -8.52 -6.78
N ARG A 178 5.43 -7.57 -5.84
CA ARG A 178 4.50 -7.78 -4.71
C ARG A 178 3.04 -7.85 -5.19
N LYS A 179 2.67 -7.00 -6.16
CA LYS A 179 1.31 -6.99 -6.73
C LYS A 179 0.98 -8.27 -7.49
N SER A 180 1.95 -8.82 -8.23
CA SER A 180 1.77 -10.10 -8.95
C SER A 180 1.86 -11.33 -8.04
N GLY A 181 2.42 -11.19 -6.84
CA GLY A 181 2.69 -12.32 -5.94
C GLY A 181 3.82 -13.24 -6.42
N ASN A 182 4.67 -12.79 -7.35
CA ASN A 182 5.78 -13.56 -7.90
C ASN A 182 6.95 -13.63 -6.91
N GLU A 183 6.95 -14.65 -6.03
CA GLU A 183 8.00 -14.83 -5.02
C GLU A 183 9.40 -15.00 -5.61
N PRO A 184 9.63 -15.81 -6.69
CA PRO A 184 10.92 -15.86 -7.36
C PRO A 184 11.44 -14.48 -7.79
N ARG A 185 10.58 -13.66 -8.36
CA ARG A 185 10.94 -12.29 -8.78
C ARG A 185 11.24 -11.39 -7.57
N LEU A 186 10.45 -11.51 -6.51
CA LEU A 186 10.71 -10.79 -5.25
C LEU A 186 12.08 -11.13 -4.67
N ALA A 187 12.52 -12.40 -4.71
CA ALA A 187 13.84 -12.78 -4.23
C ALA A 187 14.95 -12.10 -5.04
N VAL A 188 14.84 -12.11 -6.38
CA VAL A 188 15.82 -11.45 -7.27
C VAL A 188 15.91 -9.96 -7.00
N LEU A 189 14.77 -9.28 -6.93
CA LEU A 189 14.72 -7.82 -6.70
C LEU A 189 15.17 -7.43 -5.28
N ASN A 190 14.89 -8.24 -4.26
CA ASN A 190 15.44 -8.02 -2.93
C ASN A 190 16.98 -8.17 -2.93
N GLY A 191 17.54 -9.14 -3.68
CA GLY A 191 18.98 -9.26 -3.86
C GLY A 191 19.59 -8.02 -4.53
N MET A 192 18.98 -7.56 -5.62
CA MET A 192 19.39 -6.33 -6.30
C MET A 192 19.32 -5.10 -5.38
N ALA A 193 18.24 -4.96 -4.60
CA ALA A 193 18.12 -3.90 -3.61
C ALA A 193 19.24 -3.97 -2.56
N SER A 194 19.62 -5.18 -2.10
CA SER A 194 20.75 -5.36 -1.20
C SER A 194 22.04 -4.80 -1.79
N GLU A 195 22.36 -5.13 -3.04
CA GLU A 195 23.58 -4.64 -3.70
C GLU A 195 23.56 -3.11 -3.89
N ILE A 196 22.40 -2.55 -4.24
CA ILE A 196 22.22 -1.09 -4.40
C ILE A 196 22.42 -0.36 -3.07
N TYR A 197 21.78 -0.80 -1.99
CA TYR A 197 21.92 -0.16 -0.68
C TYR A 197 23.32 -0.32 -0.10
N HIS A 198 23.99 -1.47 -0.37
CA HIS A 198 25.41 -1.64 -0.05
C HIS A 198 26.28 -0.61 -0.80
N ALA A 199 26.07 -0.42 -2.09
CA ALA A 199 26.79 0.57 -2.89
C ALA A 199 26.53 2.02 -2.44
N GLN A 200 25.41 2.29 -1.78
CA GLN A 200 25.10 3.58 -1.14
C GLN A 200 25.71 3.73 0.28
N GLY A 201 26.33 2.69 0.84
CA GLY A 201 26.84 2.64 2.21
C GLY A 201 25.73 2.41 3.27
N ASN A 202 24.52 2.04 2.85
CA ASN A 202 23.38 1.75 3.74
C ASN A 202 23.34 0.25 4.10
N ASP A 203 24.43 -0.27 4.69
CA ASP A 203 24.68 -1.70 4.84
C ASP A 203 23.68 -2.43 5.75
N GLN A 204 23.08 -1.74 6.73
CA GLN A 204 22.02 -2.37 7.53
C GLN A 204 20.77 -2.64 6.69
N VAL A 205 20.37 -1.71 5.84
CA VAL A 205 19.24 -1.89 4.92
C VAL A 205 19.56 -2.97 3.88
N ALA A 206 20.81 -2.99 3.38
CA ALA A 206 21.30 -4.03 2.48
C ALA A 206 21.17 -5.43 3.12
N LEU A 207 21.59 -5.57 4.38
CA LEU A 207 21.50 -6.82 5.12
C LEU A 207 20.04 -7.32 5.25
N ASP A 208 19.12 -6.42 5.53
CA ASP A 208 17.68 -6.74 5.65
C ASP A 208 17.09 -7.23 4.31
N TYR A 209 17.49 -6.61 3.19
CA TYR A 209 17.07 -7.04 1.86
C TYR A 209 17.69 -8.39 1.47
N ALA A 210 18.99 -8.60 1.73
CA ALA A 210 19.66 -9.88 1.48
C ALA A 210 19.01 -11.02 2.28
N GLN A 211 18.68 -10.76 3.55
CA GLN A 211 17.99 -11.75 4.38
C GLN A 211 16.60 -12.12 3.82
N LYS A 212 15.80 -11.13 3.41
CA LYS A 212 14.50 -11.38 2.76
C LYS A 212 14.64 -12.21 1.50
N ALA A 213 15.64 -11.89 0.66
CA ALA A 213 15.92 -12.65 -0.55
C ALA A 213 16.28 -14.11 -0.24
N TYR A 214 17.17 -14.34 0.73
CA TYR A 214 17.59 -15.66 1.18
C TYR A 214 16.41 -16.48 1.71
N ASP A 215 15.58 -15.89 2.58
CA ASP A 215 14.44 -16.59 3.19
C ASP A 215 13.42 -17.02 2.13
N ILE A 216 13.19 -16.20 1.10
CA ILE A 216 12.32 -16.57 -0.02
C ILE A 216 12.91 -17.75 -0.80
N GLU A 217 14.20 -17.69 -1.16
CA GLU A 217 14.86 -18.77 -1.93
C GLU A 217 14.88 -20.10 -1.15
N LYS A 218 15.14 -20.07 0.16
CA LYS A 218 15.06 -21.26 1.04
C LYS A 218 13.66 -21.84 1.09
N ARG A 219 12.64 -20.99 1.22
CA ARG A 219 11.23 -21.46 1.22
C ARG A 219 10.83 -22.08 -0.10
N LEU A 220 11.37 -21.58 -1.22
CA LEU A 220 11.13 -22.11 -2.55
C LEU A 220 11.96 -23.38 -2.85
N GLY A 221 12.86 -23.79 -1.96
CA GLY A 221 13.74 -24.97 -2.15
C GLY A 221 14.82 -24.77 -3.21
N ARG A 222 15.15 -23.52 -3.58
CA ARG A 222 16.14 -23.17 -4.62
C ARG A 222 17.52 -22.93 -3.98
N GLU A 223 18.22 -24.01 -3.68
CA GLU A 223 19.48 -23.97 -2.91
C GLU A 223 20.57 -23.15 -3.61
N ASP A 224 20.73 -23.32 -4.92
CA ASP A 224 21.70 -22.56 -5.73
C ASP A 224 21.47 -21.06 -5.63
N LYS A 225 20.22 -20.61 -5.72
CA LYS A 225 19.84 -19.20 -5.59
C LYS A 225 20.00 -18.71 -4.15
N ALA A 226 19.66 -19.55 -3.16
CA ALA A 226 19.88 -19.21 -1.76
C ALA A 226 21.36 -18.95 -1.46
N MET A 227 22.29 -19.72 -2.05
CA MET A 227 23.73 -19.46 -1.91
C MET A 227 24.17 -18.14 -2.55
N VAL A 228 23.59 -17.74 -3.67
CA VAL A 228 23.80 -16.40 -4.25
C VAL A 228 23.38 -15.30 -3.24
N ARG A 229 22.19 -15.44 -2.63
CA ARG A 229 21.69 -14.48 -1.62
C ARG A 229 22.57 -14.42 -0.37
N LEU A 230 23.17 -15.57 0.02
CA LEU A 230 24.17 -15.57 1.09
C LEU A 230 25.44 -14.80 0.72
N ALA A 231 25.91 -14.90 -0.52
CA ALA A 231 27.04 -14.10 -0.99
C ALA A 231 26.73 -12.58 -1.00
N GLU A 232 25.49 -12.18 -1.32
CA GLU A 232 25.02 -10.79 -1.22
C GLU A 232 24.97 -10.33 0.25
N LYS A 233 24.44 -11.19 1.15
CA LYS A 233 24.43 -10.94 2.59
C LYS A 233 25.84 -10.71 3.13
N ALA A 234 26.84 -11.46 2.64
CA ALA A 234 28.23 -11.26 3.04
C ALA A 234 28.75 -9.86 2.66
N SER A 235 28.35 -9.27 1.53
CA SER A 235 28.72 -7.89 1.16
C SER A 235 28.20 -6.89 2.20
N ALA A 236 26.95 -7.00 2.60
CA ALA A 236 26.38 -6.14 3.63
C ALA A 236 27.07 -6.30 4.99
N LEU A 237 27.43 -7.54 5.37
CA LEU A 237 28.18 -7.82 6.60
C LEU A 237 29.59 -7.20 6.56
N ILE A 238 30.24 -7.20 5.40
CA ILE A 238 31.55 -6.53 5.20
C ILE A 238 31.39 -5.02 5.39
N GLY A 239 30.40 -4.40 4.78
CA GLY A 239 30.11 -2.98 4.94
C GLY A 239 29.80 -2.59 6.39
N LEU A 240 29.17 -3.48 7.16
CA LEU A 240 28.95 -3.32 8.60
C LEU A 240 30.18 -3.64 9.46
N HIS A 241 31.35 -3.92 8.87
CA HIS A 241 32.58 -4.36 9.55
C HIS A 241 32.43 -5.66 10.38
N ARG A 242 31.41 -6.49 10.05
CA ARG A 242 31.15 -7.79 10.68
C ARG A 242 31.90 -8.90 9.94
N TYR A 243 33.21 -8.75 9.86
CA TYR A 243 34.07 -9.60 9.01
C TYR A 243 34.05 -11.07 9.39
N ALA A 244 33.97 -11.41 10.69
CA ALA A 244 33.89 -12.79 11.14
C ALA A 244 32.62 -13.48 10.64
N ASP A 245 31.47 -12.79 10.67
CA ASP A 245 30.19 -13.31 10.18
C ASP A 245 30.23 -13.46 8.65
N ALA A 246 30.80 -12.48 7.93
CA ALA A 246 30.97 -12.55 6.48
C ALA A 246 31.86 -13.73 6.07
N GLU A 247 32.98 -13.95 6.75
CA GLU A 247 33.89 -15.08 6.51
C GLU A 247 33.18 -16.40 6.74
N GLN A 248 32.43 -16.56 7.84
CA GLN A 248 31.67 -17.76 8.13
C GLN A 248 30.68 -18.11 7.00
N VAL A 249 29.98 -17.12 6.46
CA VAL A 249 29.05 -17.28 5.34
C VAL A 249 29.79 -17.66 4.06
N LEU A 250 30.87 -16.94 3.71
CA LEU A 250 31.58 -17.16 2.45
C LEU A 250 32.34 -18.49 2.41
N ARG A 251 32.81 -19.00 3.56
CA ARG A 251 33.40 -20.33 3.66
C ARG A 251 32.40 -21.48 3.41
N GLN A 252 31.09 -21.21 3.47
CA GLN A 252 30.05 -22.16 3.05
C GLN A 252 29.74 -22.00 1.54
N VAL A 253 29.72 -20.77 1.05
CA VAL A 253 29.33 -20.43 -0.32
C VAL A 253 30.39 -20.83 -1.35
N VAL A 254 31.69 -20.57 -1.08
CA VAL A 254 32.78 -20.85 -2.03
C VAL A 254 32.88 -22.34 -2.40
N PRO A 255 32.93 -23.32 -1.46
CA PRO A 255 32.97 -24.72 -1.81
C PRO A 255 31.70 -25.19 -2.54
N PHE A 256 30.55 -24.63 -2.23
CA PHE A 256 29.30 -24.96 -2.92
C PHE A 256 29.38 -24.63 -4.41
N PHE A 257 29.77 -23.39 -4.77
CA PHE A 257 29.88 -23.00 -6.18
C PHE A 257 31.01 -23.71 -6.90
N GLU A 258 32.08 -24.08 -6.19
CA GLU A 258 33.12 -24.92 -6.76
C GLU A 258 32.61 -26.32 -7.12
N GLN A 259 31.81 -26.92 -6.25
CA GLN A 259 31.21 -28.26 -6.47
C GLN A 259 30.19 -28.27 -7.61
N VAL A 260 29.34 -27.23 -7.71
CA VAL A 260 28.32 -27.16 -8.78
C VAL A 260 28.88 -26.66 -10.11
N GLY A 261 30.12 -26.16 -10.13
CA GLY A 261 30.79 -25.68 -11.33
C GLY A 261 30.31 -24.31 -11.83
N ASP A 262 29.60 -23.53 -11.01
CA ASP A 262 29.21 -22.15 -11.33
C ASP A 262 30.41 -21.19 -11.16
N LYS A 263 31.16 -21.02 -12.23
CA LYS A 263 32.37 -20.19 -12.25
C LYS A 263 32.07 -18.73 -11.89
N GLN A 264 30.96 -18.17 -12.39
CA GLN A 264 30.59 -16.77 -12.14
C GLN A 264 30.38 -16.53 -10.63
N SER A 265 29.51 -17.30 -10.00
CA SER A 265 29.23 -17.18 -8.57
C SER A 265 30.43 -17.54 -7.70
N LEU A 266 31.27 -18.50 -8.14
CA LEU A 266 32.52 -18.84 -7.48
C LEU A 266 33.49 -17.66 -7.48
N GLY A 267 33.71 -17.02 -8.63
CA GLY A 267 34.60 -15.86 -8.75
C GLY A 267 34.15 -14.69 -7.86
N ILE A 268 32.84 -14.37 -7.90
CA ILE A 268 32.25 -13.32 -7.05
C ILE A 268 32.47 -13.66 -5.56
N SER A 269 32.21 -14.89 -5.16
CA SER A 269 32.36 -15.33 -3.75
C SER A 269 33.82 -15.32 -3.31
N CYS A 270 34.77 -15.70 -4.19
CA CYS A 270 36.19 -15.60 -3.94
C CYS A 270 36.64 -14.13 -3.76
N ASN A 271 36.18 -13.21 -4.61
CA ASN A 271 36.45 -11.77 -4.44
C ASN A 271 35.97 -11.27 -3.07
N LYS A 272 34.74 -11.63 -2.67
CA LYS A 272 34.17 -11.23 -1.37
C LYS A 272 34.96 -11.84 -0.19
N LEU A 273 35.37 -13.10 -0.30
CA LEU A 273 36.17 -13.74 0.75
C LEU A 273 37.55 -13.13 0.85
N GLY A 274 38.21 -12.86 -0.29
CA GLY A 274 39.47 -12.13 -0.35
C GLY A 274 39.37 -10.76 0.34
N MET A 275 38.32 -9.98 0.01
CA MET A 275 38.03 -8.68 0.63
C MET A 275 37.80 -8.80 2.15
N THR A 276 37.08 -9.83 2.58
CA THR A 276 36.82 -10.09 4.00
C THR A 276 38.14 -10.37 4.76
N LEU A 277 39.03 -11.19 4.19
CA LEU A 277 40.31 -11.53 4.79
C LEU A 277 41.26 -10.33 4.80
N LEU A 278 41.31 -9.57 3.71
CA LEU A 278 42.13 -8.35 3.62
C LEU A 278 41.64 -7.32 4.66
N SER A 279 40.34 -7.15 4.85
CA SER A 279 39.78 -6.27 5.89
C SER A 279 40.09 -6.72 7.33
N GLN A 280 40.52 -7.97 7.51
CA GLN A 280 40.99 -8.52 8.79
C GLN A 280 42.53 -8.48 8.90
N HIS A 281 43.25 -7.82 7.99
CA HIS A 281 44.73 -7.81 7.90
C HIS A 281 45.31 -9.22 7.76
N ARG A 282 44.67 -10.06 6.92
CA ARG A 282 45.12 -11.43 6.60
C ARG A 282 45.45 -11.54 5.12
N GLU A 283 46.34 -10.67 4.66
CA GLU A 283 46.70 -10.46 3.25
C GLU A 283 47.19 -11.76 2.59
N ALA A 284 48.05 -12.53 3.26
CA ALA A 284 48.56 -13.79 2.74
C ALA A 284 47.48 -14.83 2.46
N GLU A 285 46.40 -14.85 3.26
CA GLU A 285 45.27 -15.72 3.05
C GLU A 285 44.31 -15.17 1.98
N ALA A 286 44.25 -13.87 1.75
CA ALA A 286 43.37 -13.23 0.75
C ALA A 286 43.89 -13.48 -0.69
N VAL A 287 45.23 -13.47 -0.91
CA VAL A 287 45.86 -13.62 -2.22
C VAL A 287 45.33 -14.81 -3.04
N PRO A 288 45.27 -16.06 -2.53
CA PRO A 288 44.81 -17.19 -3.32
C PRO A 288 43.33 -17.03 -3.80
N TYR A 289 42.48 -16.41 -3.02
CA TYR A 289 41.07 -16.18 -3.39
C TYR A 289 40.96 -15.11 -4.47
N TYR A 290 41.64 -14.00 -4.33
CA TYR A 290 41.66 -12.97 -5.36
C TYR A 290 42.31 -13.45 -6.67
N ARG A 291 43.40 -14.24 -6.60
CA ARG A 291 43.99 -14.83 -7.79
C ARG A 291 43.03 -15.75 -8.50
N LYS A 292 42.34 -16.65 -7.76
CA LYS A 292 41.31 -17.52 -8.32
C LYS A 292 40.19 -16.74 -8.98
N ALA A 293 39.74 -15.66 -8.36
CA ALA A 293 38.70 -14.78 -8.92
C ALA A 293 39.17 -14.09 -10.20
N ALA A 294 40.39 -13.51 -10.20
CA ALA A 294 40.96 -12.85 -11.37
C ALA A 294 41.10 -13.80 -12.57
N ASP A 295 41.58 -15.01 -12.34
CA ASP A 295 41.72 -16.03 -13.38
C ASP A 295 40.35 -16.47 -13.94
N ILE A 296 39.35 -16.64 -13.08
CA ILE A 296 38.02 -16.98 -13.50
C ILE A 296 37.43 -15.87 -14.37
N PHE A 297 37.49 -14.62 -13.93
CA PHE A 297 36.86 -13.51 -14.65
C PHE A 297 37.58 -13.16 -15.94
N SER A 298 38.93 -13.32 -15.96
CA SER A 298 39.69 -13.19 -17.20
C SER A 298 39.28 -14.25 -18.24
N GLN A 299 39.04 -15.52 -17.82
CA GLN A 299 38.55 -16.57 -18.70
C GLN A 299 37.10 -16.35 -19.17
N LEU A 300 36.25 -15.76 -18.33
CA LEU A 300 34.87 -15.46 -18.64
C LEU A 300 34.68 -14.20 -19.50
N GLY A 301 35.74 -13.37 -19.65
CA GLY A 301 35.59 -12.07 -20.28
C GLY A 301 34.69 -11.11 -19.50
N ASP A 302 34.81 -11.13 -18.15
CA ASP A 302 34.08 -10.24 -17.26
C ASP A 302 35.06 -9.20 -16.67
N PRO A 303 35.31 -8.09 -17.39
CA PRO A 303 36.31 -7.10 -17.01
C PRO A 303 35.96 -6.37 -15.72
N TYR A 304 34.65 -6.22 -15.41
CA TYR A 304 34.21 -5.55 -14.19
C TYR A 304 34.61 -6.33 -12.94
N ASN A 305 34.31 -7.61 -12.88
CA ASN A 305 34.67 -8.43 -11.73
C ASN A 305 36.20 -8.76 -11.71
N GLU A 306 36.87 -8.87 -12.88
CA GLU A 306 38.30 -9.01 -12.95
C GLU A 306 39.00 -7.79 -12.33
N MET A 307 38.54 -6.59 -12.64
CA MET A 307 39.08 -5.34 -12.08
C MET A 307 39.05 -5.35 -10.55
N HIS A 308 37.97 -5.79 -9.93
CA HIS A 308 37.89 -5.88 -8.48
C HIS A 308 38.85 -6.92 -7.88
N ALA A 309 39.02 -8.07 -8.55
CA ALA A 309 40.00 -9.08 -8.13
C ALA A 309 41.44 -8.57 -8.24
N ARG A 310 41.79 -7.90 -9.34
CA ARG A 310 43.13 -7.32 -9.55
C ARG A 310 43.46 -6.23 -8.54
N ARG A 311 42.46 -5.41 -8.18
CA ARG A 311 42.62 -4.43 -7.10
C ARG A 311 42.92 -5.13 -5.76
N GLY A 312 42.16 -6.16 -5.40
CA GLY A 312 42.40 -6.90 -4.17
C GLY A 312 43.78 -7.60 -4.14
N LEU A 313 44.23 -8.14 -5.28
CA LEU A 313 45.58 -8.69 -5.42
C LEU A 313 46.66 -7.62 -5.20
N TYR A 314 46.53 -6.49 -5.86
CA TYR A 314 47.44 -5.36 -5.69
C TYR A 314 47.54 -4.95 -4.21
N GLU A 315 46.39 -4.73 -3.56
CA GLU A 315 46.35 -4.32 -2.15
C GLU A 315 46.93 -5.41 -1.21
N SER A 316 46.70 -6.69 -1.50
CA SER A 316 47.22 -7.81 -0.67
C SER A 316 48.69 -8.12 -0.89
N LEU A 317 49.28 -7.80 -2.05
CA LEU A 317 50.69 -8.09 -2.40
C LEU A 317 51.62 -6.91 -2.13
N TRP A 318 51.07 -5.72 -1.85
CA TRP A 318 51.86 -4.47 -1.79
C TRP A 318 53.10 -4.55 -0.89
N GLU A 319 53.00 -5.16 0.28
CA GLU A 319 54.11 -5.28 1.22
C GLU A 319 54.95 -6.55 0.98
N SER A 320 54.35 -7.64 0.53
CA SER A 320 55.02 -8.94 0.42
C SER A 320 55.72 -9.19 -0.93
N ASP A 321 55.17 -8.64 -2.03
CA ASP A 321 55.69 -8.75 -3.40
C ASP A 321 55.36 -7.50 -4.21
N PRO A 322 56.13 -6.40 -4.05
CA PRO A 322 55.86 -5.13 -4.73
C PRO A 322 55.91 -5.20 -6.26
N ASP A 323 56.69 -6.12 -6.84
CA ASP A 323 56.77 -6.26 -8.30
C ASP A 323 55.52 -6.90 -8.86
N ALA A 324 55.00 -7.96 -8.22
CA ALA A 324 53.74 -8.55 -8.56
C ALA A 324 52.58 -7.55 -8.32
N ALA A 325 52.59 -6.83 -7.21
CA ALA A 325 51.59 -5.80 -6.90
C ALA A 325 51.50 -4.74 -8.01
N LYS A 326 52.64 -4.27 -8.52
CA LYS A 326 52.70 -3.30 -9.62
C LYS A 326 52.09 -3.85 -10.93
N GLN A 327 52.30 -5.12 -11.22
CA GLN A 327 51.68 -5.76 -12.39
C GLN A 327 50.14 -5.78 -12.27
N GLU A 328 49.64 -6.16 -11.10
CA GLU A 328 48.20 -6.20 -10.83
C GLU A 328 47.58 -4.79 -10.84
N LEU A 329 48.29 -3.77 -10.33
CA LEU A 329 47.85 -2.38 -10.39
C LEU A 329 47.74 -1.87 -11.84
N ASN A 330 48.70 -2.19 -12.70
CA ASN A 330 48.63 -1.82 -14.11
C ASN A 330 47.41 -2.46 -14.77
N ARG A 331 47.21 -3.77 -14.57
CA ARG A 331 46.03 -4.47 -15.13
C ARG A 331 44.70 -3.93 -14.58
N PHE A 332 44.65 -3.58 -13.30
CA PHE A 332 43.48 -2.91 -12.69
C PHE A 332 43.17 -1.57 -13.39
N ASN A 333 44.22 -0.74 -13.65
CA ASN A 333 44.04 0.54 -14.32
C ASN A 333 43.56 0.38 -15.77
N ASP A 334 44.14 -0.56 -16.53
CA ASP A 334 43.72 -0.85 -17.92
C ASP A 334 42.22 -1.25 -17.98
N LEU A 335 41.79 -2.14 -17.07
CA LEU A 335 40.39 -2.58 -16.98
C LEU A 335 39.48 -1.42 -16.57
N LYS A 336 39.89 -0.64 -15.57
CA LYS A 336 39.14 0.51 -15.09
C LYS A 336 38.89 1.54 -16.19
N ASP A 337 39.94 1.88 -16.95
CA ASP A 337 39.84 2.85 -18.04
C ASP A 337 38.99 2.34 -19.20
N SER A 338 38.98 1.02 -19.43
CA SER A 338 38.09 0.39 -20.42
C SER A 338 36.63 0.44 -20.01
N ILE A 339 36.29 0.25 -18.72
CA ILE A 339 34.90 0.17 -18.22
C ILE A 339 34.30 1.57 -18.04
N TYR A 340 35.09 2.51 -17.49
CA TYR A 340 34.60 3.84 -17.09
C TYR A 340 35.05 4.93 -18.06
N ASN A 341 34.87 4.72 -19.37
CA ASN A 341 35.12 5.77 -20.33
C ASN A 341 34.03 6.86 -20.29
N ASN A 342 34.38 8.07 -20.72
CA ASN A 342 33.45 9.21 -20.71
C ASN A 342 32.19 8.98 -21.57
N THR A 343 32.29 8.14 -22.60
CA THR A 343 31.20 7.85 -23.53
C THR A 343 30.03 7.15 -22.82
N SER A 344 30.34 6.19 -21.93
CA SER A 344 29.31 5.48 -21.15
C SER A 344 28.52 6.40 -20.21
N ALA A 345 29.19 7.39 -19.59
CA ALA A 345 28.53 8.36 -18.74
C ALA A 345 27.61 9.30 -19.52
N GLU A 346 28.02 9.74 -20.71
CA GLU A 346 27.23 10.59 -21.60
C GLU A 346 26.02 9.84 -22.20
N SER A 347 26.20 8.58 -22.62
CA SER A 347 25.13 7.75 -23.14
C SER A 347 24.05 7.48 -22.09
N LEU A 348 24.45 7.12 -20.86
CA LEU A 348 23.53 6.95 -19.74
C LEU A 348 22.82 8.25 -19.35
N ALA A 349 23.52 9.40 -19.39
CA ALA A 349 22.90 10.69 -19.17
C ALA A 349 21.85 11.03 -20.24
N ARG A 350 22.13 10.72 -21.50
CA ARG A 350 21.18 10.89 -22.61
C ARG A 350 19.96 9.98 -22.45
N TYR A 351 20.18 8.71 -22.12
CA TYR A 351 19.10 7.77 -21.85
C TYR A 351 18.26 8.19 -20.63
N ASN A 352 18.91 8.68 -19.56
CA ASN A 352 18.17 9.26 -18.42
C ASN A 352 17.34 10.47 -18.81
N ALA A 353 17.82 11.33 -19.71
CA ALA A 353 17.06 12.49 -20.18
C ALA A 353 15.84 12.08 -21.02
N GLU A 354 15.98 11.08 -21.88
CA GLU A 354 14.88 10.52 -22.67
C GLU A 354 13.85 9.80 -21.79
N PHE A 355 14.32 8.94 -20.87
CA PHE A 355 13.48 8.12 -19.99
C PHE A 355 13.02 8.85 -18.76
N GLY A 356 13.88 9.69 -18.19
CA GLY A 356 13.54 10.48 -17.01
C GLY A 356 12.37 11.43 -17.28
N ASN A 357 12.21 11.91 -18.51
CA ASN A 357 11.06 12.69 -18.90
C ASN A 357 9.77 11.86 -18.94
N ASP A 358 9.80 10.66 -19.48
CA ASP A 358 8.63 9.77 -19.53
C ASP A 358 8.28 9.26 -18.13
N TRP A 359 9.29 8.85 -17.37
CA TRP A 359 9.14 8.45 -15.97
C TRP A 359 8.67 9.60 -15.07
N LEU A 360 9.28 10.78 -15.19
CA LEU A 360 8.89 11.96 -14.42
C LEU A 360 7.46 12.41 -14.76
N GLN A 361 7.02 12.23 -16.01
CA GLN A 361 5.65 12.46 -16.40
C GLN A 361 4.70 11.43 -15.79
N LEU A 362 5.06 10.14 -15.79
CA LEU A 362 4.27 9.08 -15.14
C LEU A 362 4.19 9.25 -13.63
N GLU A 363 5.32 9.56 -12.97
CA GLU A 363 5.38 9.84 -11.53
C GLU A 363 4.58 11.10 -11.18
N ASN A 364 4.75 12.17 -11.94
CA ASN A 364 3.96 13.41 -11.82
C ASN A 364 2.46 13.16 -12.08
N HIS A 365 2.09 12.29 -13.01
CA HIS A 365 0.69 11.90 -13.23
C HIS A 365 0.15 11.08 -12.07
N ALA A 366 0.90 10.14 -11.53
CA ALA A 366 0.51 9.34 -10.37
C ALA A 366 0.40 10.21 -9.10
N GLU A 367 1.37 11.09 -8.85
CA GLU A 367 1.32 12.05 -7.75
C GLU A 367 0.16 13.06 -7.89
N ARG A 368 -0.08 13.58 -9.10
CA ARG A 368 -1.21 14.47 -9.37
C ARG A 368 -2.54 13.75 -9.14
N GLN A 369 -2.68 12.50 -9.57
CA GLN A 369 -3.87 11.70 -9.28
C GLN A 369 -4.03 11.39 -7.79
N ALA A 370 -2.96 11.05 -7.08
CA ALA A 370 -3.00 10.83 -5.64
C ALA A 370 -3.37 12.11 -4.89
N ARG A 371 -2.80 13.26 -5.28
CA ARG A 371 -3.13 14.58 -4.73
C ARG A 371 -4.56 14.99 -5.03
N GLN A 372 -5.05 14.75 -6.25
CA GLN A 372 -6.45 15.01 -6.61
C GLN A 372 -7.42 14.14 -5.80
N ARG A 373 -7.11 12.86 -5.59
CA ARG A 373 -7.90 11.96 -4.72
C ARG A 373 -7.89 12.43 -3.27
N ALA A 374 -6.74 12.83 -2.74
CA ALA A 374 -6.64 13.37 -1.38
C ALA A 374 -7.45 14.67 -1.21
N ILE A 375 -7.41 15.57 -2.19
CA ILE A 375 -8.23 16.80 -2.21
C ILE A 375 -9.72 16.45 -2.29
N ALA A 376 -10.12 15.51 -3.15
CA ALA A 376 -11.52 15.08 -3.27
C ALA A 376 -12.05 14.46 -1.96
N ILE A 377 -11.25 13.65 -1.29
CA ILE A 377 -11.57 13.08 0.04
C ILE A 377 -11.70 14.21 1.07
N GLY A 378 -10.76 15.17 1.07
CA GLY A 378 -10.80 16.33 1.97
C GLY A 378 -12.07 17.18 1.78
N ILE A 379 -12.47 17.43 0.53
CA ILE A 379 -13.72 18.14 0.19
C ILE A 379 -14.95 17.33 0.66
N ALA A 380 -14.96 16.03 0.43
CA ALA A 380 -16.07 15.17 0.88
C ALA A 380 -16.23 15.17 2.40
N VAL A 381 -15.12 15.10 3.14
CA VAL A 381 -15.11 15.21 4.62
C VAL A 381 -15.59 16.58 5.07
N ALA A 382 -15.14 17.66 4.44
CA ALA A 382 -15.58 19.01 4.77
C ALA A 382 -17.08 19.19 4.53
N LEU A 383 -17.61 18.69 3.41
CA LEU A 383 -19.05 18.72 3.12
C LEU A 383 -19.86 17.90 4.13
N ALA A 384 -19.35 16.73 4.56
CA ALA A 384 -20.00 15.93 5.60
C ALA A 384 -20.04 16.64 6.95
N LEU A 385 -18.96 17.36 7.32
CA LEU A 385 -18.91 18.16 8.54
C LEU A 385 -19.89 19.35 8.48
N ILE A 386 -19.99 20.04 7.34
CA ILE A 386 -20.95 21.13 7.13
C ILE A 386 -22.39 20.58 7.22
N ALA A 387 -22.67 19.45 6.60
CA ALA A 387 -23.99 18.81 6.69
C ALA A 387 -24.33 18.42 8.14
N MET A 388 -23.38 17.89 8.88
CA MET A 388 -23.54 17.55 10.30
C MET A 388 -23.79 18.81 11.15
N ALA A 389 -23.03 19.89 10.91
CA ALA A 389 -23.23 21.17 11.58
C ALA A 389 -24.62 21.75 11.27
N ALA A 390 -25.08 21.65 10.02
CA ALA A 390 -26.41 22.09 9.62
C ALA A 390 -27.52 21.28 10.32
N VAL A 391 -27.36 19.97 10.45
CA VAL A 391 -28.29 19.11 11.21
C VAL A 391 -28.31 19.51 12.69
N ILE A 392 -27.15 19.69 13.30
CA ILE A 392 -27.03 20.11 14.70
C ILE A 392 -27.71 21.49 14.88
N TRP A 393 -27.43 22.45 14.00
CA TRP A 393 -28.06 23.77 14.04
C TRP A 393 -29.57 23.68 13.88
N TRP A 394 -30.08 22.84 12.96
CA TRP A 394 -31.52 22.65 12.77
C TRP A 394 -32.18 22.04 14.01
N VAL A 395 -31.55 21.01 14.62
CA VAL A 395 -32.02 20.42 15.88
C VAL A 395 -32.03 21.45 17.00
N MET A 396 -30.98 22.24 17.17
CA MET A 396 -30.90 23.29 18.18
C MET A 396 -31.96 24.37 17.95
N ARG A 397 -32.17 24.79 16.70
CA ARG A 397 -33.20 25.79 16.34
C ARG A 397 -34.62 25.25 16.61
N ARG A 398 -34.87 23.97 16.32
CA ARG A 398 -36.12 23.31 16.66
C ARG A 398 -36.34 23.27 18.17
N ARG A 399 -35.33 22.93 18.94
CA ARG A 399 -35.36 22.89 20.41
C ARG A 399 -35.60 24.27 21.02
N ASN A 400 -34.91 25.30 20.53
CA ASN A 400 -35.10 26.68 20.98
C ASN A 400 -36.51 27.20 20.69
N ARG A 401 -37.10 26.89 19.54
CA ARG A 401 -38.49 27.23 19.22
C ARG A 401 -39.48 26.54 20.17
N GLN A 402 -39.27 25.27 20.51
CA GLN A 402 -40.09 24.55 21.49
C GLN A 402 -39.95 25.18 22.88
N GLN A 403 -38.75 25.56 23.29
CA GLN A 403 -38.50 26.24 24.57
C GLN A 403 -39.21 27.61 24.62
N ALA A 404 -39.14 28.39 23.55
CA ALA A 404 -39.85 29.67 23.46
C ALA A 404 -41.37 29.52 23.59
N ALA A 405 -41.93 28.53 22.93
CA ALA A 405 -43.37 28.21 23.04
C ALA A 405 -43.80 27.84 24.47
N ILE A 406 -42.94 27.09 25.16
CA ILE A 406 -43.15 26.71 26.57
C ILE A 406 -43.12 27.95 27.47
N ASN A 407 -42.14 28.81 27.31
CA ASN A 407 -42.03 30.05 28.09
C ASN A 407 -43.21 30.98 27.86
N GLN A 408 -43.71 31.05 26.62
CA GLN A 408 -44.88 31.85 26.28
C GLN A 408 -46.16 31.28 26.91
N SER A 409 -46.32 29.93 26.94
CA SER A 409 -47.49 29.31 27.60
C SER A 409 -47.45 29.49 29.12
N LEU A 410 -46.26 29.54 29.72
CA LEU A 410 -46.07 29.78 31.13
C LEU A 410 -46.46 31.21 31.50
N SER A 411 -45.97 32.20 30.69
CA SER A 411 -46.34 33.62 30.88
C SER A 411 -47.86 33.84 30.78
N ALA A 412 -48.51 33.25 29.78
CA ALA A 412 -49.94 33.33 29.62
C ALA A 412 -50.74 32.73 30.80
N SER A 413 -50.25 31.61 31.35
CA SER A 413 -50.85 31.00 32.53
C SER A 413 -50.72 31.87 33.80
N ILE A 414 -49.60 32.53 33.94
CA ILE A 414 -49.37 33.50 35.05
C ILE A 414 -50.27 34.73 34.91
N GLU A 415 -50.45 35.28 33.69
CA GLU A 415 -51.34 36.40 33.46
C GLU A 415 -52.83 36.06 33.66
N GLU A 416 -53.26 34.88 33.27
CA GLU A 416 -54.64 34.38 33.50
C GLU A 416 -54.91 34.23 35.01
N LEU A 417 -53.93 33.73 35.78
CA LEU A 417 -54.02 33.62 37.23
C LEU A 417 -54.10 35.01 37.89
N ARG A 418 -53.27 35.95 37.43
CA ARG A 418 -53.34 37.36 37.89
C ARG A 418 -54.70 37.98 37.63
N ALA A 419 -55.20 37.87 36.38
CA ALA A 419 -56.49 38.41 36.02
C ALA A 419 -57.66 37.80 36.79
N LYS A 420 -57.60 36.51 37.17
CA LYS A 420 -58.59 35.87 38.06
C LYS A 420 -58.48 36.40 39.49
N TYR A 421 -57.27 36.63 39.97
CA TYR A 421 -57.01 37.19 41.26
C TYR A 421 -57.61 38.63 41.34
N ASP A 422 -57.31 39.46 40.34
CA ASP A 422 -57.81 40.85 40.26
C ASP A 422 -59.36 40.89 40.19
N LYS A 423 -59.99 39.99 39.44
CA LYS A 423 -61.46 39.85 39.38
C LYS A 423 -62.05 39.42 40.73
N LEU A 424 -61.41 38.51 41.46
CA LEU A 424 -61.83 38.07 42.77
C LEU A 424 -61.73 39.23 43.77
N GLN A 425 -60.65 40.03 43.68
CA GLN A 425 -60.43 41.19 44.52
C GLN A 425 -61.47 42.27 44.28
N VAL A 426 -61.84 42.55 43.02
CA VAL A 426 -62.93 43.48 42.62
C VAL A 426 -64.28 42.95 43.09
N HIS A 427 -64.53 41.64 42.95
CA HIS A 427 -65.78 41.06 43.40
C HIS A 427 -65.98 41.11 44.91
N TYR A 428 -64.89 40.90 45.70
CA TYR A 428 -64.82 41.06 47.12
C TYR A 428 -65.05 42.49 47.59
N SER A 429 -64.40 43.45 46.91
CA SER A 429 -64.57 44.87 47.22
C SER A 429 -66.00 45.35 46.92
N ASN A 430 -66.60 44.88 45.85
CA ASN A 430 -67.99 45.21 45.53
C ASN A 430 -69.04 44.49 46.45
N ALA A 431 -68.73 43.28 46.93
CA ALA A 431 -69.52 42.58 47.94
C ALA A 431 -69.46 43.28 49.30
N LEU A 432 -68.38 43.83 49.70
CA LEU A 432 -68.22 44.66 50.88
C LEU A 432 -68.97 45.98 50.75
N ALA A 433 -69.00 46.62 49.58
CA ALA A 433 -69.74 47.86 49.33
C ALA A 433 -71.29 47.65 49.34
N SER A 434 -71.79 46.43 49.11
CA SER A 434 -73.26 46.10 49.03
C SER A 434 -73.87 45.60 50.33
N GLY A 435 -73.17 45.59 51.45
CA GLY A 435 -73.75 45.38 52.81
C GLY A 435 -74.31 43.99 53.07
N LYS A 436 -73.97 42.94 52.32
CA LYS A 436 -74.33 41.56 52.63
C LYS A 436 -73.19 40.91 53.37
N GLN A 437 -73.45 40.55 54.64
CA GLN A 437 -72.53 39.72 55.47
C GLN A 437 -72.34 38.38 54.78
N THR A 438 -71.14 38.18 54.30
CA THR A 438 -70.55 36.88 53.95
C THR A 438 -69.23 36.80 54.64
N ASP A 439 -68.92 35.64 55.22
CA ASP A 439 -67.69 35.33 55.99
C ASP A 439 -66.42 36.00 55.50
N GLU A 440 -65.59 36.37 56.43
CA GLU A 440 -64.34 37.16 56.31
C GLU A 440 -63.62 37.01 54.97
N PRO A 441 -63.20 38.15 54.31
CA PRO A 441 -62.36 38.09 53.15
C PRO A 441 -60.98 37.61 53.55
N VAL A 442 -60.63 36.43 53.13
CA VAL A 442 -59.23 35.99 53.18
C VAL A 442 -58.46 36.78 52.13
N GLU A 443 -57.92 37.96 52.58
CA GLU A 443 -56.82 38.59 51.81
C GLU A 443 -55.68 37.56 51.70
N LEU A 444 -55.44 37.07 50.47
CA LEU A 444 -54.28 36.23 50.22
C LEU A 444 -53.03 36.99 50.60
N SER A 445 -52.30 36.52 51.60
CA SER A 445 -51.06 37.13 51.99
C SER A 445 -50.06 37.13 50.85
N ASP A 446 -49.11 38.04 50.85
CA ASP A 446 -48.03 38.06 49.83
C ASP A 446 -47.27 36.73 49.79
N GLN A 447 -47.17 36.03 50.90
CA GLN A 447 -46.60 34.66 51.02
C GLN A 447 -47.45 33.62 50.29
N ASP A 448 -48.78 33.75 50.26
CA ASP A 448 -49.67 32.85 49.56
C ASP A 448 -49.68 33.09 48.06
N LYS A 449 -49.56 34.35 47.61
CA LYS A 449 -49.33 34.69 46.23
C LYS A 449 -48.03 34.10 45.70
N GLN A 450 -46.94 34.30 46.41
CA GLN A 450 -45.63 33.79 46.07
C GLN A 450 -45.62 32.24 46.03
N PHE A 451 -46.33 31.61 46.97
CA PHE A 451 -46.49 30.17 46.99
C PHE A 451 -47.22 29.66 45.72
N LEU A 452 -48.31 30.31 45.31
CA LEU A 452 -49.06 29.91 44.13
C LEU A 452 -48.26 30.11 42.84
N GLU A 453 -47.52 31.21 42.72
CA GLU A 453 -46.62 31.48 41.59
C GLU A 453 -45.53 30.42 41.52
N GLN A 454 -44.91 30.08 42.64
CA GLN A 454 -43.93 29.04 42.70
C GLN A 454 -44.49 27.66 42.36
N ALA A 455 -45.68 27.31 42.89
CA ALA A 455 -46.35 26.07 42.62
C ALA A 455 -46.71 25.90 41.11
N VAL A 456 -47.14 26.97 40.46
CA VAL A 456 -47.42 26.97 38.99
C VAL A 456 -46.13 26.81 38.21
N THR A 457 -45.09 27.54 38.58
CA THR A 457 -43.78 27.53 37.89
C THR A 457 -43.14 26.13 37.99
N VAL A 458 -43.03 25.58 39.19
CA VAL A 458 -42.49 24.24 39.42
C VAL A 458 -43.31 23.16 38.70
N THR A 459 -44.64 23.23 38.79
CA THR A 459 -45.51 22.25 38.13
C THR A 459 -45.32 22.31 36.58
N ASN A 460 -45.26 23.50 35.98
CA ASN A 460 -45.02 23.64 34.54
C ASN A 460 -43.65 23.08 34.13
N HIS A 461 -42.63 23.32 34.91
CA HIS A 461 -41.30 22.75 34.67
C HIS A 461 -41.32 21.22 34.69
N LEU A 462 -41.87 20.65 35.77
CA LEU A 462 -41.99 19.19 35.92
C LEU A 462 -42.91 18.52 34.88
N VAL A 463 -43.95 19.20 34.44
CA VAL A 463 -44.81 18.76 33.32
C VAL A 463 -43.97 18.70 32.02
N HIS A 464 -43.10 19.67 31.79
CA HIS A 464 -42.26 19.72 30.60
C HIS A 464 -41.29 18.53 30.52
N ILE A 465 -40.68 18.20 31.63
CA ILE A 465 -39.71 17.08 31.69
C ILE A 465 -40.36 15.72 31.94
N GLY A 466 -41.71 15.67 31.95
CA GLY A 466 -42.45 14.41 32.13
C GLY A 466 -42.45 13.86 33.57
N GLN A 467 -42.02 14.66 34.57
CA GLN A 467 -41.81 14.22 35.94
C GLN A 467 -42.81 14.86 36.95
N ALA A 468 -43.89 15.41 36.46
CA ALA A 468 -44.90 16.06 37.32
C ALA A 468 -45.67 15.04 38.16
N SER A 469 -45.25 14.84 39.37
CA SER A 469 -45.94 14.14 40.46
C SER A 469 -46.14 15.05 41.67
N VAL A 470 -47.01 14.68 42.59
CA VAL A 470 -47.25 15.44 43.80
C VAL A 470 -46.01 15.48 44.67
N GLU A 471 -45.26 14.39 44.72
CA GLU A 471 -44.03 14.21 45.45
C GLU A 471 -42.92 15.11 44.88
N ASN A 472 -42.75 15.11 43.55
CA ASN A 472 -41.72 15.92 42.90
C ASN A 472 -41.97 17.43 43.05
N ILE A 473 -43.24 17.85 42.93
CA ILE A 473 -43.60 19.26 43.15
C ILE A 473 -43.31 19.68 44.58
N ALA A 474 -43.71 18.86 45.58
CA ALA A 474 -43.41 19.15 46.94
C ALA A 474 -41.91 19.21 47.24
N SER A 475 -41.13 18.30 46.64
CA SER A 475 -39.68 18.27 46.76
C SER A 475 -39.02 19.52 46.15
N GLU A 476 -39.37 19.90 44.92
CA GLU A 476 -38.84 21.10 44.26
C GLU A 476 -39.22 22.41 44.97
N MET A 477 -40.38 22.43 45.66
CA MET A 477 -40.82 23.56 46.47
C MET A 477 -40.22 23.53 47.89
N ASN A 478 -39.41 22.51 48.23
CA ASN A 478 -38.86 22.31 49.58
C ASN A 478 -39.95 22.25 50.70
N ILE A 479 -41.08 21.62 50.44
CA ILE A 479 -42.19 21.43 51.39
C ILE A 479 -42.60 19.95 51.43
N THR A 480 -43.34 19.55 52.43
CA THR A 480 -43.92 18.22 52.51
C THR A 480 -45.16 18.09 51.61
N VAL A 481 -45.46 16.87 51.15
CA VAL A 481 -46.68 16.56 50.36
C VAL A 481 -47.94 16.96 51.16
N ALA A 482 -47.94 16.82 52.48
CA ALA A 482 -49.04 17.24 53.35
C ALA A 482 -49.24 18.76 53.31
N GLN A 483 -48.14 19.53 53.41
CA GLN A 483 -48.17 21.00 53.30
C GLN A 483 -48.64 21.46 51.91
N LEU A 484 -48.15 20.84 50.83
CA LEU A 484 -48.62 21.13 49.49
C LEU A 484 -50.11 20.89 49.33
N ARG A 485 -50.60 19.76 49.86
CA ARG A 485 -52.04 19.40 49.83
C ARG A 485 -52.88 20.38 50.61
N GLN A 486 -52.46 20.69 51.85
CA GLN A 486 -53.19 21.60 52.73
C GLN A 486 -53.25 23.02 52.16
N ARG A 487 -52.12 23.55 51.61
CA ARG A 487 -52.08 24.90 51.05
C ARG A 487 -52.87 25.02 49.75
N LEU A 488 -52.77 24.04 48.82
CA LEU A 488 -53.58 24.05 47.61
C LEU A 488 -55.08 23.88 47.86
N ASP A 489 -55.45 23.06 48.86
CA ASP A 489 -56.86 22.90 49.25
C ASP A 489 -57.39 24.17 49.91
N HIS A 490 -56.62 24.78 50.79
CA HIS A 490 -57.00 26.04 51.44
C HIS A 490 -57.09 27.22 50.47
N LEU A 491 -56.10 27.37 49.56
CA LEU A 491 -56.01 28.53 48.69
C LEU A 491 -56.88 28.39 47.39
N LEU A 492 -57.04 27.20 46.86
CA LEU A 492 -57.68 26.96 45.59
C LEU A 492 -58.88 26.02 45.67
N GLY A 493 -59.13 25.38 46.82
CA GLY A 493 -60.12 24.32 46.96
C GLY A 493 -59.83 23.09 46.10
N GLN A 494 -58.59 22.85 45.74
CA GLN A 494 -58.20 21.81 44.80
C GLN A 494 -57.15 20.85 45.38
N LYS A 495 -57.35 19.56 45.11
CA LYS A 495 -56.34 18.55 45.45
C LYS A 495 -55.12 18.68 44.49
N PRO A 496 -53.88 18.39 44.92
CA PRO A 496 -52.69 18.52 44.07
C PRO A 496 -52.79 17.82 42.71
N VAL A 497 -53.36 16.64 42.64
CA VAL A 497 -53.57 15.91 41.36
C VAL A 497 -54.45 16.70 40.40
N ALA A 498 -55.51 17.32 40.88
CA ALA A 498 -56.40 18.15 40.05
C ALA A 498 -55.69 19.45 39.60
N PHE A 499 -54.85 20.02 40.48
CA PHE A 499 -54.01 21.16 40.14
C PHE A 499 -53.03 20.85 39.00
N ILE A 500 -52.31 19.74 39.08
CA ILE A 500 -51.40 19.27 38.01
C ILE A 500 -52.18 19.08 36.72
N GLN A 501 -53.32 18.40 36.80
CA GLN A 501 -54.18 18.15 35.64
C GLN A 501 -54.68 19.44 34.96
N ASN A 502 -55.08 20.42 35.76
CA ASN A 502 -55.50 21.71 35.24
C ASN A 502 -54.38 22.45 34.50
N ILE A 503 -53.14 22.41 35.03
CA ILE A 503 -51.99 23.00 34.40
C ILE A 503 -51.67 22.27 33.07
N ARG A 504 -51.68 20.94 33.04
CA ARG A 504 -51.50 20.15 31.81
C ARG A 504 -52.52 20.51 30.74
N MET A 505 -53.78 20.65 31.13
CA MET A 505 -54.86 20.94 30.19
C MET A 505 -54.80 22.38 29.65
N ARG A 506 -54.46 23.35 30.48
CA ARG A 506 -54.23 24.75 30.04
C ARG A 506 -53.07 24.85 29.07
N ARG A 507 -51.99 24.17 29.37
CA ARG A 507 -50.86 24.06 28.46
C ARG A 507 -51.24 23.41 27.13
N ALA A 508 -51.97 22.33 27.17
CA ALA A 508 -52.46 21.64 25.97
C ALA A 508 -53.31 22.57 25.08
N ARG A 509 -54.24 23.30 25.70
CA ARG A 509 -55.08 24.28 24.98
C ARG A 509 -54.23 25.36 24.33
N HIS A 510 -53.28 25.95 25.07
CA HIS A 510 -52.37 26.99 24.55
C HIS A 510 -51.56 26.48 23.35
N LEU A 511 -50.98 25.27 23.45
CA LEU A 511 -50.25 24.65 22.36
C LEU A 511 -51.11 24.44 21.12
N LEU A 512 -52.35 23.97 21.28
CA LEU A 512 -53.30 23.77 20.17
C LEU A 512 -53.76 25.09 19.55
N ASP A 513 -53.83 26.18 20.33
CA ASP A 513 -54.25 27.52 19.84
C ASP A 513 -53.13 28.21 19.03
N HIS A 514 -51.88 28.06 19.45
CA HIS A 514 -50.76 28.90 18.94
C HIS A 514 -49.73 28.10 18.15
N HIS A 515 -49.71 26.78 18.21
CA HIS A 515 -48.72 25.90 17.58
C HIS A 515 -49.36 24.84 16.70
N ARG A 516 -49.93 25.29 15.58
CA ARG A 516 -50.67 24.44 14.63
C ARG A 516 -49.82 23.39 13.94
N GLU A 517 -48.49 23.58 13.92
CA GLU A 517 -47.49 22.67 13.37
C GLU A 517 -47.27 21.41 14.22
N LEU A 518 -47.73 21.42 15.49
CA LEU A 518 -47.55 20.29 16.38
C LEU A 518 -48.63 19.23 16.15
N SER A 519 -48.22 17.97 16.08
CA SER A 519 -49.14 16.85 16.08
C SER A 519 -49.79 16.67 17.46
N ILE A 520 -50.96 16.01 17.52
CA ILE A 520 -51.63 15.69 18.81
C ILE A 520 -50.71 14.84 19.70
N ASN A 521 -49.87 13.99 19.11
CA ASN A 521 -48.88 13.21 19.84
C ASN A 521 -47.78 14.11 20.46
N ASP A 522 -47.30 15.11 19.72
CA ASP A 522 -46.33 16.06 20.22
C ASP A 522 -46.90 16.90 21.37
N VAL A 523 -48.13 17.35 21.22
CA VAL A 523 -48.86 18.09 22.27
C VAL A 523 -49.04 17.24 23.52
N ALA A 524 -49.43 15.95 23.37
CA ALA A 524 -49.55 15.04 24.50
C ALA A 524 -48.22 14.87 25.26
N ALA A 525 -47.12 14.62 24.52
CA ALA A 525 -45.78 14.50 25.10
C ALA A 525 -45.33 15.78 25.81
N LEU A 526 -45.53 16.96 25.18
CA LEU A 526 -45.21 18.26 25.77
C LEU A 526 -46.04 18.61 27.01
N CYS A 527 -47.18 17.97 27.20
CA CYS A 527 -48.03 18.09 28.38
C CYS A 527 -47.76 16.98 29.42
N GLY A 528 -46.72 16.16 29.21
CA GLY A 528 -46.30 15.13 30.16
C GLY A 528 -47.22 13.88 30.16
N TYR A 529 -47.81 13.53 29.02
CA TYR A 529 -48.51 12.29 28.82
C TYR A 529 -47.67 11.29 28.05
N ASN A 530 -47.61 10.06 28.55
CA ASN A 530 -46.84 8.99 27.90
C ASN A 530 -47.59 8.38 26.70
N ASP A 531 -48.92 8.60 26.64
CA ASP A 531 -49.74 8.10 25.55
C ASP A 531 -50.84 9.09 25.17
N THR A 532 -51.18 9.14 23.90
CA THR A 532 -52.19 10.01 23.30
C THR A 532 -53.64 9.66 23.68
N PRO A 533 -54.03 8.41 23.86
CA PRO A 533 -55.37 8.06 24.34
C PRO A 533 -55.71 8.64 25.73
N ASN A 534 -54.82 8.56 26.69
CA ASN A 534 -55.00 9.13 28.03
C ASN A 534 -55.05 10.67 27.98
N PHE A 535 -54.17 11.28 27.18
CA PHE A 535 -54.24 12.71 26.92
C PHE A 535 -55.57 13.13 26.31
N SER A 536 -56.02 12.44 25.26
CA SER A 536 -57.28 12.78 24.56
C SER A 536 -58.50 12.67 25.47
N ARG A 537 -58.53 11.66 26.35
CA ARG A 537 -59.58 11.48 27.36
C ARG A 537 -59.57 12.62 28.39
N ALA A 538 -58.38 12.96 28.89
CA ALA A 538 -58.21 14.06 29.86
C ALA A 538 -58.62 15.40 29.24
N PHE A 539 -58.26 15.67 28.01
CA PHE A 539 -58.58 16.90 27.29
C PHE A 539 -60.10 17.00 27.01
N LYS A 540 -60.71 15.89 26.56
CA LYS A 540 -62.17 15.84 26.38
C LYS A 540 -62.93 16.06 27.69
N ASN A 541 -62.45 15.51 28.78
CA ASN A 541 -63.05 15.73 30.10
C ASN A 541 -62.97 17.20 30.55
N ALA A 542 -61.88 17.88 30.23
CA ALA A 542 -61.63 19.29 30.59
C ALA A 542 -62.38 20.29 29.69
N PHE A 543 -62.50 20.01 28.40
CA PHE A 543 -63.00 20.96 27.39
C PHE A 543 -64.22 20.49 26.62
N GLY A 544 -64.73 19.29 26.88
CA GLY A 544 -65.93 18.75 26.25
C GLY A 544 -65.75 18.14 24.85
N ILE A 545 -64.63 18.40 24.18
CA ILE A 545 -64.30 17.92 22.83
C ILE A 545 -62.87 17.34 22.79
N THR A 546 -62.60 16.47 21.80
CA THR A 546 -61.27 15.86 21.65
C THR A 546 -60.23 16.89 21.18
N PRO A 547 -58.96 16.69 21.45
CA PRO A 547 -57.87 17.57 20.96
C PRO A 547 -57.89 17.76 19.44
N SER A 548 -58.16 16.71 18.67
CA SER A 548 -58.26 16.77 17.22
C SER A 548 -59.44 17.62 16.75
N GLN A 549 -60.61 17.48 17.41
CA GLN A 549 -61.78 18.31 17.13
C GLN A 549 -61.53 19.78 17.52
N TYR A 550 -60.80 20.01 18.61
CA TYR A 550 -60.44 21.35 19.07
C TYR A 550 -59.49 22.03 18.05
N GLN A 551 -58.47 21.32 17.59
CA GLN A 551 -57.53 21.82 16.59
C GLN A 551 -58.22 22.14 15.25
N GLN A 552 -59.15 21.29 14.80
CA GLN A 552 -59.95 21.51 13.58
C GLN A 552 -60.89 22.71 13.67
N ARG A 553 -61.49 22.98 14.85
CA ARG A 553 -62.36 24.16 15.06
C ARG A 553 -61.59 25.47 14.96
N ASN A 554 -60.37 25.51 15.35
CA ASN A 554 -59.51 26.67 15.27
C ASN A 554 -58.83 26.86 13.88
N CYS A 555 -59.15 25.93 12.94
CA CYS A 555 -58.71 26.01 11.53
C CYS A 555 -59.75 26.76 10.63
N LYS A 556 -60.91 27.18 11.18
CA LYS A 556 -61.85 28.09 10.50
C LYS A 556 -61.66 29.48 11.06
#